data_b57c727d0fd077ad0a61515b218f182a
#
_entry.id   b57c727d0fd077ad0a61515b218f182a
#
_cell.length_a   1.000
_cell.length_b   1.000
_cell.length_c   1.000
_cell.angle_alpha   90.00
_cell.angle_beta   90.00
_cell.angle_gamma   90.00
#
_symmetry.space_group_name_H-M   'P 1'
#
loop_
_entity.id
_entity.type
_entity.pdbx_description
1 polymer ?
#
loop_
_entity_poly.entity_id
_entity_poly.type
_entity_poly.pdbx_seq_one_letter_code
_entity_poly.pdbx_strand_id
1 'polypeptide(L)'
;MKKERAVIVCTEHRGVFFGYAVDTTGTTVVLRQARMAIRFGTTRGVMELAETGPTPRSKISARADLDVRKVTAVFEVTPEAVLKWESAP
;
A
#
# COMPACT_ATOMS: atom_id res chain seq x y z
N MET A 1 8.41 11.64 -18.72
CA MET A 1 8.35 10.28 -18.16
C MET A 1 7.84 10.34 -16.72
N LYS A 2 6.78 9.60 -16.41
CA LYS A 2 6.24 9.58 -15.05
C LYS A 2 7.10 8.69 -14.17
N LYS A 3 7.38 9.18 -12.97
CA LYS A 3 8.14 8.39 -12.00
C LYS A 3 7.20 7.49 -11.19
N GLU A 4 7.70 6.31 -10.87
CA GLU A 4 7.05 5.41 -9.94
C GLU A 4 7.10 6.00 -8.53
N ARG A 5 5.99 5.91 -7.80
CA ARG A 5 5.92 6.44 -6.44
C ARG A 5 5.27 5.43 -5.51
N ALA A 6 5.60 5.52 -4.23
CA ALA A 6 5.02 4.66 -3.20
C ALA A 6 3.61 5.12 -2.88
N VAL A 7 2.66 4.19 -2.92
CA VAL A 7 1.25 4.47 -2.64
C VAL A 7 0.63 3.33 -1.85
N ILE A 8 -0.46 3.63 -1.15
CA ILE A 8 -1.37 2.63 -0.61
C ILE A 8 -2.65 2.70 -1.40
N VAL A 9 -3.09 1.55 -1.90
CA VAL A 9 -4.28 1.42 -2.74
C VAL A 9 -5.31 0.58 -2.01
N CYS A 10 -6.51 1.10 -1.87
CA CYS A 10 -7.64 0.39 -1.28
C CYS A 10 -8.62 -0.03 -2.36
N THR A 11 -9.25 -1.19 -2.18
CA THR A 11 -10.22 -1.71 -3.13
C THR A 11 -11.60 -1.81 -2.53
N GLU A 12 -12.59 -2.03 -3.40
CA GLU A 12 -13.99 -2.19 -3.01
C GLU A 12 -14.20 -3.33 -2.01
N HIS A 13 -13.38 -4.37 -2.07
CA HIS A 13 -13.49 -5.54 -1.22
C HIS A 13 -12.54 -5.49 -0.01
N ARG A 14 -12.23 -4.29 0.47
CA ARG A 14 -11.38 -4.06 1.65
C ARG A 14 -9.93 -4.50 1.49
N GLY A 15 -9.48 -4.68 0.26
CA GLY A 15 -8.06 -4.93 0.02
C GLY A 15 -7.26 -3.67 0.28
N VAL A 16 -6.13 -3.80 0.98
CA VAL A 16 -5.20 -2.69 1.22
C VAL A 16 -3.81 -3.14 0.78
N PHE A 17 -3.26 -2.44 -0.21
CA PHE A 17 -1.99 -2.81 -0.82
C PHE A 17 -1.03 -1.62 -0.79
N PHE A 18 0.18 -1.88 -0.35
CA PHE A 18 1.30 -0.94 -0.52
C PHE A 18 2.08 -1.36 -1.76
N GLY A 19 2.55 -0.41 -2.52
CA GLY A 19 3.41 -0.71 -3.66
C GLY A 19 3.83 0.54 -4.39
N TYR A 20 4.44 0.34 -5.55
CA TYR A 20 4.95 1.42 -6.37
C TYR A 20 4.14 1.48 -7.66
N ALA A 21 3.65 2.66 -8.00
CA ALA A 21 2.82 2.88 -9.17
C ALA A 21 3.26 4.11 -9.93
N VAL A 22 3.09 4.05 -11.24
CA VAL A 22 3.33 5.21 -12.12
C VAL A 22 2.04 5.97 -12.35
N ASP A 23 0.94 5.25 -12.60
CA ASP A 23 -0.35 5.85 -12.93
C ASP A 23 -1.41 5.40 -11.91
N THR A 24 -2.02 6.37 -11.25
CA THR A 24 -3.05 6.12 -10.24
C THR A 24 -4.38 6.80 -10.59
N THR A 25 -4.57 7.17 -11.86
CA THR A 25 -5.75 7.97 -12.27
C THR A 25 -6.99 7.13 -12.56
N GLY A 26 -6.84 5.83 -12.81
CA GLY A 26 -7.97 4.96 -13.14
C GLY A 26 -8.43 4.11 -11.98
N THR A 27 -9.37 3.21 -12.25
CA THR A 27 -9.86 2.26 -11.25
C THR A 27 -9.02 0.98 -11.20
N THR A 28 -8.05 0.86 -12.10
CA THR A 28 -7.06 -0.23 -12.08
C THR A 28 -5.68 0.40 -11.92
N VAL A 29 -4.94 -0.07 -10.94
CA VAL A 29 -3.60 0.44 -10.66
C VAL A 29 -2.62 -0.74 -10.70
N VAL A 30 -1.58 -0.60 -11.52
CA VAL A 30 -0.49 -1.59 -11.59
C VAL A 30 0.50 -1.28 -10.48
N LEU A 31 0.67 -2.21 -9.56
CA LEU A 31 1.60 -2.06 -8.45
C LEU A 31 2.80 -2.97 -8.65
N ARG A 32 3.98 -2.41 -8.46
CA ARG A 32 5.23 -3.16 -8.46
C ARG A 32 5.69 -3.35 -7.03
N GLN A 33 6.23 -4.53 -6.74
CA GLN A 33 6.69 -4.91 -5.41
C GLN A 33 5.62 -4.65 -4.36
N ALA A 34 4.38 -5.01 -4.70
CA ALA A 34 3.24 -4.77 -3.84
C ALA A 34 3.24 -5.70 -2.63
N ARG A 35 2.78 -5.18 -1.51
CA ARG A 35 2.60 -5.95 -0.29
C ARG A 35 1.21 -5.67 0.25
N MET A 36 0.49 -6.71 0.63
CA MET A 36 -0.87 -6.57 1.14
C MET A 36 -0.86 -6.50 2.66
N ALA A 37 -1.66 -5.60 3.23
CA ALA A 37 -1.89 -5.57 4.66
C ALA A 37 -2.94 -6.64 5.00
N ILE A 38 -2.47 -7.78 5.49
CA ILE A 38 -3.35 -8.89 5.90
C ILE A 38 -3.99 -8.56 7.24
N ARG A 39 -3.22 -7.97 8.15
CA ARG A 39 -3.71 -7.46 9.43
C ARG A 39 -3.11 -6.07 9.63
N PHE A 40 -3.95 -5.09 9.97
CA PHE A 40 -3.46 -3.71 10.10
C PHE A 40 -2.55 -3.54 11.32
N GLY A 41 -2.97 -4.03 12.47
CA GLY A 41 -2.18 -3.89 13.69
C GLY A 41 -1.98 -2.45 14.14
N THR A 42 -2.79 -1.52 13.62
CA THR A 42 -2.69 -0.10 13.91
C THR A 42 -3.94 0.35 14.67
N THR A 43 -3.82 1.48 15.38
CA THR A 43 -4.94 2.02 16.15
C THR A 43 -5.79 3.00 15.35
N ARG A 44 -5.26 3.53 14.23
CA ARG A 44 -5.96 4.52 13.41
C ARG A 44 -6.27 4.03 11.99
N GLY A 45 -6.14 2.72 11.77
CA GLY A 45 -6.51 2.11 10.50
C GLY A 45 -5.56 2.42 9.35
N VAL A 46 -6.11 2.51 8.13
CA VAL A 46 -5.31 2.66 6.91
C VAL A 46 -4.54 3.97 6.85
N MET A 47 -5.06 5.04 7.44
CA MET A 47 -4.38 6.33 7.45
C MET A 47 -3.05 6.25 8.19
N GLU A 48 -3.00 5.52 9.29
CA GLU A 48 -1.76 5.32 10.01
C GLU A 48 -0.75 4.54 9.16
N LEU A 49 -1.22 3.57 8.39
CA LEU A 49 -0.35 2.81 7.48
C LEU A 49 0.31 3.73 6.45
N ALA A 50 -0.38 4.76 6.00
CA ALA A 50 0.17 5.73 5.05
C ALA A 50 1.12 6.72 5.70
N GLU A 51 0.85 7.11 6.95
CA GLU A 51 1.63 8.13 7.66
C GLU A 51 2.89 7.57 8.31
N THR A 52 2.77 6.47 9.03
CA THR A 52 3.87 5.91 9.83
C THR A 52 4.21 4.46 9.47
N GLY A 53 3.39 3.80 8.66
CA GLY A 53 3.63 2.44 8.21
C GLY A 53 3.11 1.37 9.16
N PRO A 54 3.33 0.10 8.82
CA PRO A 54 2.87 -1.01 9.65
C PRO A 54 3.63 -1.07 10.98
N THR A 55 2.97 -1.62 11.98
CA THR A 55 3.54 -1.83 13.32
C THR A 55 3.99 -3.29 13.45
N PRO A 56 4.69 -3.66 14.54
CA PRO A 56 5.02 -5.06 14.79
C PRO A 56 3.81 -5.98 14.88
N ARG A 57 2.61 -5.42 15.13
CA ARG A 57 1.37 -6.17 15.18
C ARG A 57 0.73 -6.38 13.81
N SER A 58 1.20 -5.66 12.81
CA SER A 58 0.67 -5.78 11.45
C SER A 58 1.18 -7.06 10.80
N LYS A 59 0.35 -7.67 9.97
CA LYS A 59 0.76 -8.82 9.17
C LYS A 59 0.78 -8.40 7.71
N ILE A 60 1.94 -8.46 7.10
CA ILE A 60 2.18 -7.97 5.74
C ILE A 60 2.61 -9.15 4.87
N SER A 61 2.07 -9.23 3.66
CA SER A 61 2.40 -10.29 2.72
C SER A 61 3.79 -10.14 2.14
N ALA A 62 4.26 -11.19 1.48
CA ALA A 62 5.47 -11.12 0.66
C ALA A 62 5.22 -10.20 -0.55
N ARG A 63 6.31 -9.77 -1.21
CA ARG A 63 6.22 -8.87 -2.36
C ARG A 63 5.74 -9.60 -3.61
N ALA A 64 4.96 -8.90 -4.44
CA ALA A 64 4.53 -9.39 -5.74
C ALA A 64 4.15 -8.20 -6.62
N ASP A 65 4.32 -8.36 -7.93
CA ASP A 65 3.79 -7.38 -8.88
C ASP A 65 2.35 -7.79 -9.21
N LEU A 66 1.43 -6.82 -9.21
CA LEU A 66 0.03 -7.13 -9.47
C LEU A 66 -0.74 -5.94 -10.01
N ASP A 67 -1.87 -6.23 -10.64
CA ASP A 67 -2.86 -5.23 -11.05
C ASP A 67 -3.95 -5.20 -9.98
N VAL A 68 -4.15 -4.05 -9.38
CA VAL A 68 -5.23 -3.88 -8.40
C VAL A 68 -6.42 -3.28 -9.11
N ARG A 69 -7.54 -3.97 -9.09
CA ARG A 69 -8.77 -3.55 -9.76
C ARG A 69 -9.81 -3.08 -8.76
N LYS A 70 -10.78 -2.28 -9.24
CA LYS A 70 -11.85 -1.70 -8.42
C LYS A 70 -11.28 -0.88 -7.28
N VAL A 71 -10.33 -0.02 -7.63
CA VAL A 71 -9.67 0.87 -6.68
C VAL A 71 -10.66 1.93 -6.21
N THR A 72 -10.78 2.09 -4.90
CA THR A 72 -11.66 3.09 -4.29
C THR A 72 -10.89 4.26 -3.70
N ALA A 73 -9.64 4.06 -3.33
CA ALA A 73 -8.82 5.13 -2.76
C ALA A 73 -7.35 4.85 -2.99
N VAL A 74 -6.58 5.92 -3.15
CA VAL A 74 -5.12 5.87 -3.27
C VAL A 74 -4.55 6.89 -2.29
N PHE A 75 -3.60 6.45 -1.46
CA PHE A 75 -2.97 7.31 -0.46
C PHE A 75 -1.50 7.50 -0.78
N GLU A 76 -1.01 8.74 -0.64
CA GLU A 76 0.42 8.98 -0.65
C GLU A 76 1.03 8.43 0.62
N VAL A 77 2.24 7.87 0.53
CA VAL A 77 2.92 7.24 1.64
C VAL A 77 4.13 8.07 2.03
N THR A 78 4.27 8.36 3.32
CA THR A 78 5.42 9.15 3.81
C THR A 78 6.71 8.33 3.69
N PRO A 79 7.88 9.01 3.60
CA PRO A 79 9.16 8.28 3.59
C PRO A 79 9.35 7.38 4.81
N GLU A 80 8.88 7.80 5.98
CA GLU A 80 8.95 6.99 7.19
C GLU A 80 8.15 5.69 7.02
N ALA A 81 6.93 5.82 6.48
CA ALA A 81 6.08 4.65 6.27
C ALA A 81 6.66 3.70 5.23
N VAL A 82 7.26 4.24 4.17
CA VAL A 82 7.91 3.41 3.13
C VAL A 82 8.97 2.49 3.76
N LEU A 83 9.80 3.03 4.62
CA LEU A 83 10.84 2.24 5.28
C LEU A 83 10.24 1.09 6.10
N LYS A 84 9.16 1.34 6.81
CA LYS A 84 8.50 0.31 7.62
C LYS A 84 7.80 -0.74 6.78
N TRP A 85 7.18 -0.32 5.67
CA TRP A 85 6.56 -1.27 4.75
C TRP A 85 7.59 -2.21 4.12
N GLU A 86 8.72 -1.66 3.71
CA GLU A 86 9.75 -2.46 3.04
C GLU A 86 10.48 -3.39 4.02
N SER A 87 10.62 -3.00 5.27
CA SER A 87 11.31 -3.79 6.27
C SER A 87 10.42 -4.77 7.02
N ALA A 88 9.11 -4.73 6.82
CA ALA A 88 8.18 -5.63 7.49
C ALA A 88 8.47 -7.09 7.09
N PRO A 89 8.48 -8.03 8.06
CA PRO A 89 8.77 -9.44 7.77
C PRO A 89 7.75 -10.10 6.88
#